data_e966e417ec551aa75d7cdf4ff9250083
#
_entry.id   e966e417ec551aa75d7cdf4ff9250083
#
_cell.length_a   1.000
_cell.length_b   1.000
_cell.length_c   1.000
_cell.angle_alpha   90.00
_cell.angle_beta   90.00
_cell.angle_gamma   90.00
#
_symmetry.space_group_name_H-M   'P 1'
#
loop_
_entity.id
_entity.type
_entity.pdbx_description
1 polymer ?
#
loop_
_entity_poly.entity_id
_entity_poly.type
_entity_poly.pdbx_seq_one_letter_code
_entity_poly.pdbx_strand_id
1 'polypeptide(L)'
;GIFTNLSQDHLDYHKNLDAYLKAKLYLFQNLIKIKGNVIADEKIAQFNQIKRITNKKKLKLITLNDNKNNFKIISHRYKGDSQILKIEYKKSPIKLNVNLIGKIQIKNLLMAIIAASNSNLNLKKILSVIPKIKPVKGRFEKISKIKNKSKVILDYAHTPDALETCLLNLKEQFPDKKIILLF
;
A
#
# COMPACT_ATOMS: atom_id res chain seq x y z
N GLY A 1 -8.65 -5.85 -9.80
CA GLY A 1 -9.04 -5.13 -8.58
C GLY A 1 -7.98 -5.21 -7.52
N ILE A 2 -7.90 -4.20 -6.66
CA ILE A 2 -6.96 -4.15 -5.54
C ILE A 2 -7.76 -3.91 -4.26
N PHE A 3 -7.50 -4.73 -3.22
CA PHE A 3 -8.01 -4.48 -1.87
C PHE A 3 -6.84 -4.06 -0.97
N THR A 4 -6.79 -2.80 -0.60
CA THR A 4 -5.68 -2.23 0.19
C THR A 4 -5.86 -2.48 1.69
N ASN A 5 -6.98 -2.02 2.24
CA ASN A 5 -7.35 -2.15 3.66
C ASN A 5 -8.84 -1.91 3.87
N LEU A 6 -9.29 -2.16 5.09
CA LEU A 6 -10.56 -1.69 5.64
C LEU A 6 -10.27 -1.10 7.03
N SER A 7 -10.59 0.15 7.22
CA SER A 7 -10.54 0.86 8.50
C SER A 7 -11.83 1.66 8.68
N GLN A 8 -12.03 2.20 9.87
CA GLN A 8 -13.20 3.02 10.15
C GLN A 8 -13.15 4.31 9.32
N ASP A 9 -14.01 4.41 8.32
CA ASP A 9 -14.18 5.57 7.43
C ASP A 9 -15.55 5.47 6.75
N HIS A 10 -16.10 6.60 6.29
CA HIS A 10 -17.38 6.66 5.57
C HIS A 10 -18.56 6.01 6.29
N LEU A 11 -18.56 5.99 7.64
CA LEU A 11 -19.65 5.39 8.42
C LEU A 11 -20.93 6.22 8.41
N ASP A 12 -20.84 7.50 8.09
CA ASP A 12 -21.95 8.38 7.76
C ASP A 12 -22.77 7.84 6.58
N TYR A 13 -22.11 7.25 5.59
CA TYR A 13 -22.73 6.64 4.41
C TYR A 13 -23.07 5.14 4.63
N HIS A 14 -22.15 4.37 5.19
CA HIS A 14 -22.26 2.91 5.27
C HIS A 14 -22.91 2.37 6.54
N LYS A 15 -23.32 3.19 7.49
CA LYS A 15 -23.92 2.82 8.81
C LYS A 15 -22.99 2.00 9.72
N ASN A 16 -22.21 1.05 9.19
CA ASN A 16 -21.26 0.22 9.95
C ASN A 16 -20.18 -0.38 9.03
N LEU A 17 -19.13 -0.93 9.66
CA LEU A 17 -18.01 -1.56 8.95
C LEU A 17 -18.40 -2.75 8.07
N ASP A 18 -19.42 -3.52 8.46
CA ASP A 18 -19.87 -4.67 7.66
C ASP A 18 -20.53 -4.22 6.35
N ALA A 19 -21.34 -3.18 6.40
CA ALA A 19 -21.92 -2.58 5.20
C ALA A 19 -20.85 -2.01 4.29
N TYR A 20 -19.84 -1.34 4.87
CA TYR A 20 -18.69 -0.82 4.13
C TYR A 20 -17.86 -1.95 3.51
N LEU A 21 -17.58 -3.01 4.25
CA LEU A 21 -16.91 -4.20 3.73
C LEU A 21 -17.68 -4.83 2.58
N LYS A 22 -19.00 -5.02 2.72
CA LYS A 22 -19.86 -5.55 1.64
C LYS A 22 -19.76 -4.71 0.38
N ALA A 23 -19.80 -3.38 0.50
CA ALA A 23 -19.65 -2.47 -0.64
C ALA A 23 -18.27 -2.62 -1.33
N LYS A 24 -17.17 -2.72 -0.56
CA LYS A 24 -15.84 -2.99 -1.13
C LYS A 24 -15.75 -4.36 -1.80
N LEU A 25 -16.33 -5.39 -1.21
CA LEU A 25 -16.32 -6.76 -1.75
C LEU A 25 -17.20 -6.91 -3.00
N TYR A 26 -18.18 -6.02 -3.19
CA TYR A 26 -19.04 -5.99 -4.38
C TYR A 26 -18.22 -5.91 -5.68
N LEU A 27 -17.11 -5.13 -5.68
CA LEU A 27 -16.19 -5.07 -6.82
C LEU A 27 -15.74 -6.47 -7.26
N PHE A 28 -15.31 -7.30 -6.30
CA PHE A 28 -14.76 -8.63 -6.58
C PHE A 28 -15.86 -9.65 -6.88
N GLN A 29 -17.03 -9.47 -6.29
CA GLN A 29 -18.17 -10.38 -6.47
C GLN A 29 -18.88 -10.19 -7.81
N ASN A 30 -18.96 -8.95 -8.32
CA ASN A 30 -19.88 -8.61 -9.39
C ASN A 30 -19.23 -7.90 -10.59
N LEU A 31 -18.16 -7.13 -10.38
CA LEU A 31 -17.63 -6.25 -11.43
C LEU A 31 -16.37 -6.78 -12.12
N ILE A 32 -15.58 -7.60 -11.44
CA ILE A 32 -14.36 -8.18 -12.05
C ILE A 32 -14.77 -9.37 -12.94
N LYS A 33 -14.32 -9.33 -14.19
CA LYS A 33 -14.55 -10.43 -15.15
C LYS A 33 -13.87 -11.72 -14.70
N ILE A 34 -14.41 -12.87 -15.09
CA ILE A 34 -13.80 -14.20 -14.88
C ILE A 34 -12.35 -14.19 -15.33
N LYS A 35 -11.47 -14.85 -14.58
CA LYS A 35 -10.00 -14.83 -14.75
C LYS A 35 -9.33 -13.46 -14.51
N GLY A 36 -10.08 -12.44 -14.08
CA GLY A 36 -9.52 -11.15 -13.69
C GLY A 36 -8.62 -11.25 -12.46
N ASN A 37 -7.67 -10.33 -12.33
CA ASN A 37 -6.71 -10.30 -11.26
C ASN A 37 -7.26 -9.56 -10.03
N VAL A 38 -7.07 -10.13 -8.86
CA VAL A 38 -7.35 -9.52 -7.54
C VAL A 38 -6.05 -9.48 -6.75
N ILE A 39 -5.69 -8.31 -6.24
CA ILE A 39 -4.49 -8.11 -5.44
C ILE A 39 -4.90 -7.74 -4.02
N ALA A 40 -4.34 -8.44 -3.03
CA ALA A 40 -4.59 -8.19 -1.62
C ALA A 40 -3.36 -8.53 -0.76
N ASP A 41 -3.27 -7.95 0.45
CA ASP A 41 -2.29 -8.36 1.46
C ASP A 41 -2.89 -9.53 2.25
N GLU A 42 -2.18 -10.67 2.33
CA GLU A 42 -2.64 -11.84 3.10
C GLU A 42 -2.70 -11.60 4.61
N LYS A 43 -2.12 -10.50 5.08
CA LYS A 43 -2.09 -10.13 6.51
C LYS A 43 -3.32 -9.35 6.98
N ILE A 44 -4.22 -8.97 6.09
CA ILE A 44 -5.44 -8.25 6.49
C ILE A 44 -6.52 -9.21 7.00
N ALA A 45 -7.33 -8.75 7.94
CA ALA A 45 -8.40 -9.56 8.55
C ALA A 45 -9.41 -10.09 7.50
N GLN A 46 -9.65 -9.32 6.44
CA GLN A 46 -10.61 -9.65 5.38
C GLN A 46 -10.08 -10.66 4.35
N PHE A 47 -8.82 -11.07 4.46
CA PHE A 47 -8.17 -11.90 3.43
C PHE A 47 -8.92 -13.21 3.13
N ASN A 48 -9.37 -13.92 4.15
CA ASN A 48 -10.10 -15.17 3.97
C ASN A 48 -11.44 -14.99 3.20
N GLN A 49 -12.12 -13.87 3.42
CA GLN A 49 -13.34 -13.54 2.66
C GLN A 49 -13.01 -13.26 1.19
N ILE A 50 -11.97 -12.48 0.92
CA ILE A 50 -11.49 -12.19 -0.44
C ILE A 50 -11.10 -13.49 -1.14
N LYS A 51 -10.35 -14.37 -0.48
CA LYS A 51 -9.95 -15.68 -1.01
C LYS A 51 -11.14 -16.56 -1.38
N ARG A 52 -12.18 -16.62 -0.52
CA ARG A 52 -13.42 -17.35 -0.82
C ARG A 52 -14.13 -16.80 -2.06
N ILE A 53 -14.23 -15.47 -2.17
CA ILE A 53 -14.86 -14.81 -3.31
C ILE A 53 -14.07 -15.09 -4.59
N THR A 54 -12.75 -14.94 -4.57
CA THR A 54 -11.90 -15.16 -5.74
C THR A 54 -11.98 -16.59 -6.23
N ASN A 55 -11.99 -17.58 -5.33
CA ASN A 55 -12.17 -18.98 -5.69
C ASN A 55 -13.54 -19.24 -6.32
N LYS A 56 -14.63 -18.77 -5.68
CA LYS A 56 -16.00 -18.94 -6.19
C LYS A 56 -16.18 -18.30 -7.57
N LYS A 57 -15.57 -17.14 -7.81
CA LYS A 57 -15.69 -16.37 -9.06
C LYS A 57 -14.60 -16.73 -10.09
N LYS A 58 -13.73 -17.71 -9.81
CA LYS A 58 -12.62 -18.11 -10.68
C LYS A 58 -11.72 -16.93 -11.05
N LEU A 59 -11.47 -16.02 -10.08
CA LEU A 59 -10.54 -14.90 -10.20
C LEU A 59 -9.13 -15.33 -9.80
N LYS A 60 -8.11 -14.66 -10.34
CA LYS A 60 -6.71 -14.91 -9.98
C LYS A 60 -6.34 -14.04 -8.78
N LEU A 61 -6.20 -14.65 -7.59
CA LEU A 61 -5.72 -13.96 -6.40
C LEU A 61 -4.19 -13.86 -6.40
N ILE A 62 -3.67 -12.66 -6.21
CA ILE A 62 -2.23 -12.36 -6.13
C ILE A 62 -1.99 -11.65 -4.81
N THR A 63 -1.03 -12.14 -4.01
CA THR A 63 -0.75 -11.57 -2.69
C THR A 63 0.64 -10.94 -2.61
N LEU A 64 0.87 -10.10 -1.59
CA LEU A 64 2.12 -9.34 -1.47
C LEU A 64 3.33 -10.19 -1.09
N ASN A 65 3.15 -11.31 -0.37
CA ASN A 65 4.24 -12.14 0.13
C ASN A 65 4.10 -13.62 -0.23
N ASP A 66 3.25 -13.94 -1.20
CA ASP A 66 3.04 -15.32 -1.61
C ASP A 66 4.29 -15.88 -2.31
N ASN A 67 4.82 -16.97 -1.76
CA ASN A 67 5.92 -17.71 -2.36
C ASN A 67 5.59 -18.25 -3.77
N LYS A 68 4.30 -18.33 -4.13
CA LYS A 68 3.82 -18.79 -5.44
C LYS A 68 3.74 -17.68 -6.49
N ASN A 69 3.65 -16.42 -6.08
CA ASN A 69 3.31 -15.29 -6.98
C ASN A 69 4.46 -14.36 -7.32
N ASN A 70 5.68 -14.80 -7.18
CA ASN A 70 6.83 -14.12 -7.77
C ASN A 70 7.21 -12.74 -7.18
N PHE A 71 6.51 -12.22 -6.17
CA PHE A 71 6.91 -11.00 -5.45
C PHE A 71 7.04 -11.29 -3.96
N LYS A 72 8.27 -11.31 -3.45
CA LYS A 72 8.57 -11.51 -2.04
C LYS A 72 9.41 -10.36 -1.52
N ILE A 73 8.99 -9.74 -0.42
CA ILE A 73 9.81 -8.75 0.28
C ILE A 73 10.89 -9.51 1.04
N ILE A 74 12.17 -9.28 0.68
CA ILE A 74 13.33 -9.87 1.36
C ILE A 74 13.75 -8.98 2.53
N SER A 75 13.86 -7.67 2.30
CA SER A 75 14.21 -6.70 3.33
C SER A 75 13.70 -5.32 3.03
N HIS A 76 13.45 -4.56 4.08
CA HIS A 76 13.05 -3.17 4.05
C HIS A 76 13.87 -2.36 5.04
N ARG A 77 14.37 -1.20 4.64
CA ARG A 77 15.13 -0.29 5.50
C ARG A 77 14.80 1.17 5.19
N TYR A 78 14.75 1.99 6.21
CA TYR A 78 14.63 3.43 6.08
C TYR A 78 16.01 4.07 5.78
N LYS A 79 16.02 5.10 4.95
CA LYS A 79 17.20 5.93 4.65
C LYS A 79 16.78 7.40 4.58
N GLY A 80 16.67 8.04 5.74
CA GLY A 80 16.14 9.40 5.81
C GLY A 80 14.71 9.49 5.28
N ASP A 81 14.48 10.33 4.27
CA ASP A 81 13.18 10.53 3.64
C ASP A 81 12.83 9.46 2.58
N SER A 82 13.76 8.56 2.31
CA SER A 82 13.58 7.47 1.36
C SER A 82 13.61 6.11 2.05
N GLN A 83 13.24 5.07 1.30
CA GLN A 83 13.22 3.70 1.76
C GLN A 83 13.96 2.81 0.76
N ILE A 84 14.71 1.83 1.27
CA ILE A 84 15.39 0.82 0.46
C ILE A 84 14.63 -0.48 0.64
N LEU A 85 14.13 -1.02 -0.46
CA LEU A 85 13.41 -2.27 -0.50
C LEU A 85 14.19 -3.28 -1.33
N LYS A 86 14.42 -4.47 -0.79
CA LYS A 86 14.85 -5.64 -1.57
C LYS A 86 13.66 -6.55 -1.73
N ILE A 87 13.30 -6.83 -2.96
CA ILE A 87 12.24 -7.78 -3.33
C ILE A 87 12.84 -8.90 -4.17
N GLU A 88 12.22 -10.06 -4.13
CA GLU A 88 12.49 -11.15 -5.06
C GLU A 88 11.33 -11.21 -6.06
N TYR A 89 11.66 -11.27 -7.33
CA TYR A 89 10.72 -11.49 -8.41
C TYR A 89 11.22 -12.60 -9.34
N LYS A 90 10.44 -13.67 -9.46
CA LYS A 90 10.81 -14.87 -10.25
C LYS A 90 12.23 -15.37 -9.89
N LYS A 91 12.52 -15.49 -8.61
CA LYS A 91 13.82 -15.89 -8.05
C LYS A 91 14.98 -14.89 -8.32
N SER A 92 14.70 -13.73 -8.88
CA SER A 92 15.70 -12.69 -9.12
C SER A 92 15.55 -11.58 -8.08
N PRO A 93 16.63 -11.21 -7.34
CA PRO A 93 16.58 -10.12 -6.37
C PRO A 93 16.58 -8.77 -7.09
N ILE A 94 15.72 -7.87 -6.64
CA ILE A 94 15.60 -6.51 -7.14
C ILE A 94 15.74 -5.55 -5.95
N LYS A 95 16.62 -4.54 -6.09
CA LYS A 95 16.76 -3.46 -5.12
C LYS A 95 16.04 -2.22 -5.64
N LEU A 96 15.18 -1.65 -4.83
CA LEU A 96 14.43 -0.45 -5.14
C LEU A 96 14.78 0.66 -4.15
N ASN A 97 15.05 1.86 -4.66
CA ASN A 97 15.09 3.09 -3.88
C ASN A 97 13.76 3.81 -4.08
N VAL A 98 13.03 4.04 -2.99
CA VAL A 98 11.69 4.59 -3.01
C VAL A 98 11.68 5.90 -2.24
N ASN A 99 11.36 7.00 -2.92
CA ASN A 99 11.32 8.35 -2.34
C ASN A 99 9.94 8.67 -1.76
N LEU A 100 9.39 7.73 -0.98
CA LEU A 100 8.12 7.87 -0.28
C LEU A 100 8.37 7.70 1.21
N ILE A 101 7.61 8.43 2.03
CA ILE A 101 7.62 8.34 3.50
C ILE A 101 6.53 7.37 3.93
N GLY A 102 6.81 6.57 4.97
CA GLY A 102 5.86 5.63 5.57
C GLY A 102 5.84 4.26 4.87
N LYS A 103 5.84 3.22 5.68
CA LYS A 103 5.82 1.81 5.23
C LYS A 103 4.53 1.45 4.49
N ILE A 104 3.42 2.12 4.82
CA ILE A 104 2.15 1.94 4.12
C ILE A 104 2.26 2.32 2.64
N GLN A 105 3.06 3.33 2.30
CA GLN A 105 3.30 3.72 0.91
C GLN A 105 4.06 2.63 0.14
N ILE A 106 4.94 1.87 0.82
CA ILE A 106 5.61 0.72 0.21
C ILE A 106 4.60 -0.38 -0.15
N LYS A 107 3.64 -0.68 0.73
CA LYS A 107 2.58 -1.65 0.43
C LYS A 107 1.76 -1.22 -0.79
N ASN A 108 1.33 0.04 -0.82
CA ASN A 108 0.57 0.59 -1.95
C ASN A 108 1.38 0.54 -3.26
N LEU A 109 2.67 0.90 -3.20
CA LEU A 109 3.58 0.82 -4.35
C LEU A 109 3.73 -0.61 -4.86
N LEU A 110 3.92 -1.58 -3.98
CA LEU A 110 4.03 -2.99 -4.37
C LEU A 110 2.75 -3.50 -5.03
N MET A 111 1.58 -3.16 -4.49
CA MET A 111 0.29 -3.49 -5.13
C MET A 111 0.18 -2.86 -6.52
N ALA A 112 0.63 -1.62 -6.68
CA ALA A 112 0.65 -0.94 -7.97
C ALA A 112 1.61 -1.60 -8.97
N ILE A 113 2.82 -2.00 -8.53
CA ILE A 113 3.80 -2.73 -9.36
C ILE A 113 3.19 -4.07 -9.82
N ILE A 114 2.58 -4.82 -8.91
CA ILE A 114 1.91 -6.09 -9.22
C ILE A 114 0.79 -5.86 -10.23
N ALA A 115 -0.04 -4.84 -10.03
CA ALA A 115 -1.13 -4.51 -10.94
C ALA A 115 -0.59 -4.18 -12.34
N ALA A 116 0.38 -3.29 -12.44
CA ALA A 116 0.99 -2.88 -13.69
C ALA A 116 1.67 -4.06 -14.42
N SER A 117 2.39 -4.92 -13.70
CA SER A 117 3.04 -6.10 -14.29
C SER A 117 2.05 -7.16 -14.79
N ASN A 118 0.85 -7.20 -14.23
CA ASN A 118 -0.23 -8.08 -14.69
C ASN A 118 -1.15 -7.42 -15.73
N SER A 119 -0.83 -6.20 -16.18
CA SER A 119 -1.52 -5.47 -17.25
C SER A 119 -0.68 -5.39 -18.52
N ASN A 120 0.14 -6.41 -18.79
CA ASN A 120 1.03 -6.53 -19.94
C ASN A 120 2.12 -5.43 -20.05
N LEU A 121 2.39 -4.71 -18.95
CA LEU A 121 3.48 -3.76 -18.93
C LEU A 121 4.82 -4.44 -18.63
N ASN A 122 5.86 -4.01 -19.30
CA ASN A 122 7.21 -4.56 -19.10
C ASN A 122 7.75 -4.18 -17.71
N LEU A 123 8.12 -5.19 -16.91
CA LEU A 123 8.60 -4.99 -15.54
C LEU A 123 9.82 -4.06 -15.47
N LYS A 124 10.78 -4.15 -16.40
CA LYS A 124 11.96 -3.27 -16.43
C LYS A 124 11.53 -1.80 -16.57
N LYS A 125 10.53 -1.52 -17.43
CA LYS A 125 9.97 -0.16 -17.56
C LYS A 125 9.25 0.29 -16.29
N ILE A 126 8.46 -0.58 -15.65
CA ILE A 126 7.81 -0.28 -14.37
C ILE A 126 8.87 0.08 -13.32
N LEU A 127 9.91 -0.74 -13.17
CA LEU A 127 10.94 -0.52 -12.16
C LEU A 127 11.78 0.74 -12.41
N SER A 128 12.01 1.12 -13.66
CA SER A 128 12.80 2.31 -14.01
C SER A 128 12.12 3.64 -13.62
N VAL A 129 10.81 3.65 -13.44
CA VAL A 129 10.09 4.87 -13.02
C VAL A 129 9.98 5.02 -11.50
N ILE A 130 10.24 3.96 -10.72
CA ILE A 130 10.07 3.98 -9.26
C ILE A 130 10.88 5.09 -8.58
N PRO A 131 12.16 5.33 -8.90
CA PRO A 131 12.91 6.43 -8.28
C PRO A 131 12.34 7.82 -8.57
N LYS A 132 11.52 7.95 -9.61
CA LYS A 132 10.87 9.21 -10.04
C LYS A 132 9.49 9.41 -9.43
N ILE A 133 8.93 8.40 -8.75
CA ILE A 133 7.61 8.50 -8.13
C ILE A 133 7.67 9.52 -6.99
N LYS A 134 6.74 10.45 -7.02
CA LYS A 134 6.51 11.45 -5.98
C LYS A 134 5.34 11.03 -5.10
N PRO A 135 5.28 11.46 -3.84
CA PRO A 135 4.10 11.30 -3.01
C PRO A 135 2.87 11.91 -3.69
N VAL A 136 1.72 11.30 -3.49
CA VAL A 136 0.44 11.92 -3.82
C VAL A 136 0.24 13.10 -2.87
N LYS A 137 -0.26 14.23 -3.38
CA LYS A 137 -0.55 15.42 -2.55
C LYS A 137 -1.40 15.05 -1.34
N GLY A 138 -1.00 15.52 -0.16
CA GLY A 138 -1.68 15.20 1.09
C GLY A 138 -1.55 13.73 1.55
N ARG A 139 -0.58 12.97 1.05
CA ARG A 139 -0.31 11.59 1.50
C ARG A 139 1.16 11.41 1.85
N PHE A 140 1.51 11.55 3.14
CA PHE A 140 2.89 11.63 3.63
C PHE A 140 3.74 12.60 2.81
N GLU A 141 3.13 13.69 2.37
CA GLU A 141 3.78 14.68 1.52
C GLU A 141 4.71 15.56 2.35
N LYS A 142 5.97 15.62 1.96
CA LYS A 142 6.92 16.57 2.53
C LYS A 142 6.77 17.92 1.86
N ILE A 143 6.24 18.91 2.60
CA ILE A 143 5.88 20.23 2.01
C ILE A 143 7.05 21.17 1.92
N SER A 144 7.92 21.23 2.92
CA SER A 144 8.97 22.26 2.93
C SER A 144 10.25 21.81 3.62
N LYS A 145 11.34 22.53 3.30
CA LYS A 145 12.58 22.57 4.07
C LYS A 145 12.46 23.71 5.07
N ILE A 146 12.34 23.42 6.33
CA ILE A 146 12.43 24.43 7.38
C ILE A 146 13.90 24.64 7.75
N LYS A 147 14.30 25.88 8.08
CA LYS A 147 15.69 26.25 8.39
C LYS A 147 16.36 25.34 9.43
N ASN A 148 15.63 24.84 10.41
CA ASN A 148 16.16 24.07 11.55
C ASN A 148 16.16 22.54 11.35
N LYS A 149 16.31 22.04 10.11
CA LYS A 149 16.28 20.60 9.77
C LYS A 149 14.97 19.90 10.16
N SER A 150 13.95 20.64 10.58
CA SER A 150 12.60 20.11 10.80
C SER A 150 11.95 19.75 9.47
N LYS A 151 10.99 18.84 9.51
CA LYS A 151 10.23 18.41 8.34
C LYS A 151 8.76 18.69 8.59
N VAL A 152 8.08 19.27 7.61
CA VAL A 152 6.61 19.34 7.61
C VAL A 152 6.10 18.27 6.67
N ILE A 153 5.28 17.39 7.21
CA ILE A 153 4.67 16.28 6.48
C ILE A 153 3.17 16.48 6.54
N LEU A 154 2.54 16.58 5.37
CA LEU A 154 1.10 16.68 5.23
C LEU A 154 0.52 15.30 4.94
N ASP A 155 -0.50 14.92 5.70
CA ASP A 155 -1.30 13.73 5.44
C ASP A 155 -2.78 14.05 5.58
N TYR A 156 -3.62 13.33 4.85
CA TYR A 156 -5.07 13.47 4.88
C TYR A 156 -5.74 12.65 5.98
N ALA A 157 -4.96 12.10 6.91
CA ALA A 157 -5.49 11.32 8.03
C ALA A 157 -6.47 12.16 8.85
N HIS A 158 -7.74 11.76 8.87
CA HIS A 158 -8.84 12.47 9.54
C HIS A 158 -9.73 11.54 10.37
N THR A 159 -9.36 10.25 10.47
CA THR A 159 -9.99 9.28 11.36
C THR A 159 -8.98 8.80 12.40
N PRO A 160 -9.40 8.31 13.58
CA PRO A 160 -8.48 7.80 14.61
C PRO A 160 -7.49 6.78 14.08
N ASP A 161 -7.97 5.76 13.36
CA ASP A 161 -7.13 4.69 12.78
C ASP A 161 -6.12 5.24 11.76
N ALA A 162 -6.56 6.20 10.91
CA ALA A 162 -5.68 6.81 9.92
C ALA A 162 -4.60 7.66 10.58
N LEU A 163 -4.96 8.42 11.63
CA LEU A 163 -4.04 9.26 12.37
C LEU A 163 -3.01 8.40 13.13
N GLU A 164 -3.46 7.37 13.83
CA GLU A 164 -2.59 6.41 14.50
C GLU A 164 -1.61 5.77 13.50
N THR A 165 -2.12 5.29 12.37
CA THR A 165 -1.29 4.70 11.31
C THR A 165 -0.25 5.71 10.80
N CYS A 166 -0.63 6.97 10.60
CA CYS A 166 0.27 8.03 10.17
C CYS A 166 1.40 8.24 11.20
N LEU A 167 1.06 8.43 12.47
CA LEU A 167 2.02 8.67 13.54
C LEU A 167 2.97 7.48 13.74
N LEU A 168 2.46 6.25 13.73
CA LEU A 168 3.27 5.04 13.85
C LEU A 168 4.27 4.90 12.68
N ASN A 169 3.83 5.16 11.44
CA ASN A 169 4.72 5.14 10.28
C ASN A 169 5.82 6.21 10.36
N LEU A 170 5.49 7.42 10.86
CA LEU A 170 6.48 8.48 11.05
C LEU A 170 7.46 8.13 12.17
N LYS A 171 6.99 7.58 13.28
CA LYS A 171 7.84 7.16 14.40
C LYS A 171 8.78 6.02 14.00
N GLU A 172 8.28 5.06 13.22
CA GLU A 172 9.10 3.95 12.69
C GLU A 172 10.20 4.45 11.75
N GLN A 173 9.90 5.42 10.88
CA GLN A 173 10.88 5.95 9.92
C GLN A 173 11.85 6.96 10.54
N PHE A 174 11.42 7.69 11.56
CA PHE A 174 12.20 8.75 12.22
C PHE A 174 12.22 8.54 13.75
N PRO A 175 12.79 7.44 14.26
CA PRO A 175 12.71 7.04 15.67
C PRO A 175 13.28 8.10 16.62
N ASP A 176 14.32 8.81 16.20
CA ASP A 176 15.02 9.81 17.01
C ASP A 176 14.43 11.23 16.90
N LYS A 177 13.30 11.38 16.19
CA LYS A 177 12.67 12.69 15.99
C LYS A 177 11.46 12.84 16.91
N LYS A 178 11.33 14.06 17.50
CA LYS A 178 10.10 14.47 18.16
C LYS A 178 9.04 14.75 17.07
N ILE A 179 7.85 14.23 17.27
CA ILE A 179 6.71 14.48 16.39
C ILE A 179 5.84 15.56 17.07
N ILE A 180 5.47 16.57 16.31
CA ILE A 180 4.47 17.58 16.68
C ILE A 180 3.31 17.40 15.73
N LEU A 181 2.12 17.18 16.25
CA LEU A 181 0.89 17.01 15.50
C LEU A 181 0.10 18.31 15.50
N LEU A 182 -0.38 18.69 14.32
CA LEU A 182 -1.36 19.76 14.11
C LEU A 182 -2.52 19.16 13.32
N PHE A 183 -3.76 19.34 13.81
CA PHE A 183 -4.98 18.82 13.17
C PHE A 183 -6.19 19.69 13.52
#